data_786d75de1f9dac755c332feea4742818
#
_entry.id   786d75de1f9dac755c332feea4742818
#
_cell.length_a   1.000
_cell.length_b   1.000
_cell.length_c   1.000
_cell.angle_alpha   90.00
_cell.angle_beta   90.00
_cell.angle_gamma   90.00
#
_symmetry.space_group_name_H-M   'P 1'
#
loop_
_entity.id
_entity.type
_entity.pdbx_description
1 polymer ?
#
loop_
_entity_poly.entity_id
_entity_poly.type
_entity_poly.pdbx_seq_one_letter_code
_entity_poly.pdbx_strand_id
1 'polypeptide(L)'
;MKIVHAITRLILGGAQENTLITCRLLAQRGHDVTLITGPALGPEGDLFGQTKNAGYEVTVVDSLRRAINPAHDIPAYLALKRLLKQLKPDIVHTHSAKAGILGRMAAHSLKNKWAPNHPAVVHGIHGLSFHPYQSQMLNRCYIAAEKYAARKTDYFVSVADAMTDQCKAAHIGLNKPYVTAYSAIDEEAFIEPIPSDQIAAFRAQHDIPQDAVVLVCVARLFMLKGHDYIIESAKTLAEQFDNVIWLFVGDGNLHDHYKTQIRDLDLTDRFKFTGLLRPNEIPLAIQASDILVHCSLREGLARTLPQAMLCSRPAISFDVDGAREVVNENTGRLIAPKNVEQLTQACAELIRDKDLRQKLGAQGLDLVKDKFAPDTMVNTIEQVYNDLTR
;
A
#
# COMPACT_ATOMS: atom_id res chain seq x y z
N MET A 1 18.29 -12.38 -16.22
CA MET A 1 17.64 -13.47 -15.45
C MET A 1 16.21 -13.65 -15.94
N LYS A 2 15.69 -14.86 -15.79
CA LYS A 2 14.27 -15.15 -15.99
C LYS A 2 13.54 -15.08 -14.65
N ILE A 3 12.60 -14.14 -14.51
CA ILE A 3 11.96 -13.79 -13.23
C ILE A 3 10.46 -13.98 -13.36
N VAL A 4 9.87 -14.73 -12.43
CA VAL A 4 8.41 -14.85 -12.33
C VAL A 4 7.93 -14.16 -11.07
N HIS A 5 7.08 -13.15 -11.23
CA HIS A 5 6.29 -12.58 -10.15
C HIS A 5 4.94 -13.27 -10.06
N ALA A 6 4.45 -13.53 -8.85
CA ALA A 6 3.12 -14.12 -8.64
C ALA A 6 2.32 -13.32 -7.59
N ILE A 7 1.16 -12.79 -7.98
CA ILE A 7 0.26 -12.04 -7.10
C ILE A 7 -1.19 -12.55 -7.20
N THR A 8 -1.96 -12.50 -6.13
CA THR A 8 -3.30 -13.13 -6.10
C THR A 8 -4.31 -12.47 -7.05
N ARG A 9 -4.31 -11.15 -7.15
CA ARG A 9 -5.25 -10.37 -7.98
C ARG A 9 -4.59 -9.08 -8.42
N LEU A 10 -4.98 -8.56 -9.57
CA LEU A 10 -4.50 -7.29 -10.12
C LEU A 10 -5.58 -6.20 -10.03
N ILE A 11 -5.95 -5.87 -8.78
CA ILE A 11 -6.91 -4.81 -8.44
C ILE A 11 -6.20 -3.50 -8.08
N LEU A 12 -6.92 -2.38 -8.00
CA LEU A 12 -6.38 -1.13 -7.47
C LEU A 12 -5.92 -1.31 -6.01
N GLY A 13 -4.64 -1.14 -5.76
CA GLY A 13 -4.06 -1.26 -4.41
C GLY A 13 -2.54 -1.22 -4.39
N GLY A 14 -1.98 -0.78 -3.27
CA GLY A 14 -0.54 -0.51 -3.15
C GLY A 14 0.38 -1.70 -3.44
N ALA A 15 0.01 -2.91 -3.04
CA ALA A 15 0.79 -4.11 -3.32
C ALA A 15 0.84 -4.43 -4.82
N GLN A 16 -0.27 -4.22 -5.52
CA GLN A 16 -0.39 -4.46 -6.94
C GLN A 16 0.41 -3.44 -7.74
N GLU A 17 0.24 -2.16 -7.45
CA GLU A 17 0.99 -1.08 -8.10
C GLU A 17 2.50 -1.26 -7.88
N ASN A 18 2.91 -1.58 -6.65
CA ASN A 18 4.31 -1.89 -6.34
C ASN A 18 4.85 -3.05 -7.17
N THR A 19 4.06 -4.12 -7.33
CA THR A 19 4.45 -5.29 -8.15
C THR A 19 4.58 -4.91 -9.63
N LEU A 20 3.66 -4.09 -10.17
CA LEU A 20 3.73 -3.65 -11.57
C LEU A 20 4.95 -2.76 -11.83
N ILE A 21 5.24 -1.81 -10.94
CA ILE A 21 6.45 -0.96 -11.02
C ILE A 21 7.70 -1.85 -11.03
N THR A 22 7.76 -2.83 -10.12
CA THR A 22 8.89 -3.77 -10.03
C THR A 22 9.06 -4.57 -11.34
N CYS A 23 7.97 -5.16 -11.86
CA CYS A 23 8.02 -5.93 -13.12
C CYS A 23 8.48 -5.07 -14.29
N ARG A 24 7.94 -3.86 -14.44
CA ARG A 24 8.26 -2.92 -15.51
C ARG A 24 9.74 -2.54 -15.48
N LEU A 25 10.25 -2.12 -14.32
CA LEU A 25 11.65 -1.69 -14.21
C LEU A 25 12.64 -2.84 -14.39
N LEU A 26 12.35 -4.02 -13.89
CA LEU A 26 13.18 -5.20 -14.14
C LEU A 26 13.20 -5.57 -15.63
N ALA A 27 12.07 -5.48 -16.33
CA ALA A 27 12.02 -5.71 -17.78
C ALA A 27 12.83 -4.65 -18.55
N GLN A 28 12.75 -3.37 -18.17
CA GLN A 28 13.56 -2.30 -18.75
C GLN A 28 15.07 -2.50 -18.54
N ARG A 29 15.46 -3.19 -17.46
CA ARG A 29 16.86 -3.57 -17.16
C ARG A 29 17.31 -4.85 -17.89
N GLY A 30 16.48 -5.37 -18.80
CA GLY A 30 16.82 -6.52 -19.64
C GLY A 30 16.57 -7.89 -19.03
N HIS A 31 15.78 -7.97 -17.94
CA HIS A 31 15.32 -9.26 -17.42
C HIS A 31 14.11 -9.78 -18.20
N ASP A 32 14.01 -11.11 -18.34
CA ASP A 32 12.82 -11.80 -18.88
C ASP A 32 11.80 -11.95 -17.74
N VAL A 33 10.79 -11.09 -17.72
CA VAL A 33 9.85 -10.99 -16.62
C VAL A 33 8.47 -11.50 -17.01
N THR A 34 7.89 -12.37 -16.20
CA THR A 34 6.50 -12.84 -16.32
C THR A 34 5.74 -12.56 -15.02
N LEU A 35 4.59 -11.92 -15.12
CA LEU A 35 3.66 -11.73 -13.99
C LEU A 35 2.54 -12.75 -14.07
N ILE A 36 2.41 -13.62 -13.07
CA ILE A 36 1.27 -14.53 -12.90
C ILE A 36 0.28 -13.93 -11.91
N THR A 37 -0.98 -13.80 -12.31
CA THR A 37 -2.04 -13.24 -11.45
C THR A 37 -3.35 -14.00 -11.60
N GLY A 38 -4.27 -13.84 -10.67
CA GLY A 38 -5.65 -14.26 -10.82
C GLY A 38 -6.52 -13.13 -11.42
N PRO A 39 -7.81 -13.41 -11.67
CA PRO A 39 -8.73 -12.41 -12.21
C PRO A 39 -9.00 -11.29 -11.21
N ALA A 40 -9.22 -10.08 -11.71
CA ALA A 40 -9.69 -8.95 -10.91
C ALA A 40 -11.21 -9.07 -10.71
N LEU A 41 -11.61 -9.78 -9.67
CA LEU A 41 -13.01 -9.94 -9.28
C LEU A 41 -13.32 -9.01 -8.11
N GLY A 42 -14.35 -8.19 -8.26
CA GLY A 42 -14.83 -7.26 -7.22
C GLY A 42 -14.94 -5.82 -7.72
N PRO A 43 -15.47 -4.92 -6.88
CA PRO A 43 -15.73 -3.53 -7.23
C PRO A 43 -14.47 -2.64 -7.15
N GLU A 44 -13.32 -3.18 -6.78
CA GLU A 44 -12.12 -2.40 -6.49
C GLU A 44 -11.39 -1.85 -7.74
N GLY A 45 -11.94 -2.09 -8.95
CA GLY A 45 -11.27 -1.77 -10.21
C GLY A 45 -10.09 -2.71 -10.51
N ASP A 46 -9.44 -2.51 -11.65
CA ASP A 46 -8.30 -3.34 -12.06
C ASP A 46 -7.14 -2.51 -12.60
N LEU A 47 -5.97 -3.14 -12.67
CA LEU A 47 -4.73 -2.56 -13.19
C LEU A 47 -4.27 -3.22 -14.51
N PHE A 48 -5.10 -4.06 -15.16
CA PHE A 48 -4.70 -4.72 -16.40
C PHE A 48 -4.39 -3.73 -17.54
N GLY A 49 -5.02 -2.55 -17.51
CA GLY A 49 -4.70 -1.47 -18.45
C GLY A 49 -3.22 -1.06 -18.41
N GLN A 50 -2.61 -1.06 -17.22
CA GLN A 50 -1.21 -0.67 -17.00
C GLN A 50 -0.19 -1.75 -17.43
N THR A 51 -0.64 -2.97 -17.67
CA THR A 51 0.25 -4.06 -18.11
C THR A 51 0.43 -4.10 -19.62
N LYS A 52 -0.39 -3.37 -20.39
CA LYS A 52 -0.30 -3.31 -21.84
C LYS A 52 0.98 -2.58 -22.25
N ASN A 53 1.79 -3.23 -23.07
CA ASN A 53 3.07 -2.69 -23.58
C ASN A 53 4.09 -2.36 -22.48
N ALA A 54 3.99 -2.97 -21.31
CA ALA A 54 4.87 -2.68 -20.16
C ALA A 54 6.23 -3.44 -20.22
N GLY A 55 6.51 -4.17 -21.29
CA GLY A 55 7.78 -4.87 -21.50
C GLY A 55 7.91 -6.22 -20.80
N TYR A 56 6.84 -6.73 -20.20
CA TYR A 56 6.77 -8.05 -19.57
C TYR A 56 5.48 -8.80 -19.90
N GLU A 57 5.49 -10.11 -19.73
CA GLU A 57 4.32 -10.95 -19.99
C GLU A 57 3.40 -11.06 -18.77
N VAL A 58 2.08 -11.16 -19.01
CA VAL A 58 1.07 -11.39 -17.97
C VAL A 58 0.29 -12.66 -18.26
N THR A 59 0.27 -13.57 -17.30
CA THR A 59 -0.50 -14.81 -17.35
C THR A 59 -1.58 -14.82 -16.29
N VAL A 60 -2.85 -14.95 -16.68
CA VAL A 60 -3.98 -15.03 -15.75
C VAL A 60 -4.30 -16.50 -15.45
N VAL A 61 -4.40 -16.80 -14.15
CA VAL A 61 -4.80 -18.12 -13.63
C VAL A 61 -6.18 -17.96 -12.97
N ASP A 62 -7.26 -18.35 -13.65
CA ASP A 62 -8.65 -18.12 -13.22
C ASP A 62 -8.99 -18.73 -11.85
N SER A 63 -8.31 -19.82 -11.50
CA SER A 63 -8.48 -20.46 -10.18
C SER A 63 -7.75 -19.73 -9.04
N LEU A 64 -6.83 -18.82 -9.32
CA LEU A 64 -6.10 -18.06 -8.29
C LEU A 64 -6.97 -16.92 -7.74
N ARG A 65 -7.75 -17.22 -6.72
CA ARG A 65 -8.75 -16.31 -6.12
C ARG A 65 -8.42 -16.01 -4.65
N ARG A 66 -8.93 -14.88 -4.13
CA ARG A 66 -8.68 -14.44 -2.75
C ARG A 66 -9.27 -15.40 -1.70
N ALA A 67 -10.50 -15.87 -1.93
CA ALA A 67 -11.20 -16.75 -0.98
C ALA A 67 -10.45 -18.07 -0.78
N ILE A 68 -10.40 -18.57 0.46
CA ILE A 68 -9.86 -19.89 0.75
C ILE A 68 -10.93 -20.91 0.35
N ASN A 69 -10.65 -21.68 -0.70
CA ASN A 69 -11.56 -22.70 -1.22
C ASN A 69 -10.73 -23.79 -1.92
N PRO A 70 -10.70 -25.03 -1.40
CA PRO A 70 -9.94 -26.12 -2.00
C PRO A 70 -10.25 -26.37 -3.49
N ALA A 71 -11.51 -26.17 -3.92
CA ALA A 71 -11.92 -26.33 -5.32
C ALA A 71 -11.24 -25.32 -6.26
N HIS A 72 -10.77 -24.19 -5.76
CA HIS A 72 -9.95 -23.23 -6.52
C HIS A 72 -8.48 -23.32 -6.16
N ASP A 73 -8.13 -23.60 -4.91
CA ASP A 73 -6.74 -23.56 -4.43
C ASP A 73 -5.90 -24.70 -5.00
N ILE A 74 -6.48 -25.92 -5.14
CA ILE A 74 -5.78 -27.06 -5.73
C ILE A 74 -5.52 -26.83 -7.23
N PRO A 75 -6.51 -26.47 -8.07
CA PRO A 75 -6.25 -26.10 -9.45
C PRO A 75 -5.25 -24.95 -9.60
N ALA A 76 -5.32 -23.90 -8.74
CA ALA A 76 -4.37 -22.79 -8.76
C ALA A 76 -2.94 -23.25 -8.48
N TYR A 77 -2.74 -24.08 -7.47
CA TYR A 77 -1.44 -24.69 -7.18
C TYR A 77 -0.89 -25.50 -8.35
N LEU A 78 -1.72 -26.34 -8.97
CA LEU A 78 -1.31 -27.18 -10.13
C LEU A 78 -0.98 -26.32 -11.36
N ALA A 79 -1.77 -25.25 -11.61
CA ALA A 79 -1.51 -24.30 -12.68
C ALA A 79 -0.19 -23.56 -12.46
N LEU A 80 0.05 -23.02 -11.25
CA LEU A 80 1.31 -22.37 -10.89
C LEU A 80 2.49 -23.33 -11.07
N LYS A 81 2.38 -24.56 -10.57
CA LYS A 81 3.45 -25.58 -10.74
C LYS A 81 3.73 -25.88 -12.20
N ARG A 82 2.68 -26.03 -13.04
CA ARG A 82 2.82 -26.27 -14.49
C ARG A 82 3.51 -25.09 -15.19
N LEU A 83 3.06 -23.86 -14.91
CA LEU A 83 3.65 -22.65 -15.49
C LEU A 83 5.12 -22.49 -15.10
N LEU A 84 5.46 -22.63 -13.80
CA LEU A 84 6.84 -22.55 -13.33
C LEU A 84 7.73 -23.63 -13.97
N LYS A 85 7.20 -24.85 -14.17
CA LYS A 85 7.92 -25.92 -14.86
C LYS A 85 8.18 -25.60 -16.34
N GLN A 86 7.24 -24.92 -17.01
CA GLN A 86 7.38 -24.51 -18.43
C GLN A 86 8.32 -23.31 -18.57
N LEU A 87 8.16 -22.29 -17.73
CA LEU A 87 8.95 -21.06 -17.75
C LEU A 87 10.39 -21.27 -17.30
N LYS A 88 10.66 -22.22 -16.40
CA LYS A 88 11.99 -22.47 -15.81
C LYS A 88 12.68 -21.19 -15.31
N PRO A 89 12.05 -20.42 -14.40
CA PRO A 89 12.62 -19.16 -13.94
C PRO A 89 13.86 -19.39 -13.05
N ASP A 90 14.75 -18.40 -13.03
CA ASP A 90 15.84 -18.30 -12.05
C ASP A 90 15.30 -17.87 -10.69
N ILE A 91 14.33 -16.95 -10.71
CA ILE A 91 13.69 -16.35 -9.51
C ILE A 91 12.17 -16.52 -9.59
N VAL A 92 11.58 -16.92 -8.46
CA VAL A 92 10.14 -16.84 -8.21
C VAL A 92 9.90 -15.88 -7.06
N HIS A 93 9.39 -14.68 -7.37
CA HIS A 93 9.04 -13.67 -6.38
C HIS A 93 7.52 -13.63 -6.17
N THR A 94 7.07 -14.04 -5.01
CA THR A 94 5.65 -14.17 -4.69
C THR A 94 5.17 -13.00 -3.84
N HIS A 95 3.94 -12.53 -4.09
CA HIS A 95 3.33 -11.39 -3.38
C HIS A 95 1.95 -11.80 -2.84
N SER A 96 1.50 -11.14 -1.76
CA SER A 96 0.23 -11.42 -1.06
C SER A 96 0.11 -12.83 -0.50
N ALA A 97 -0.85 -13.04 0.44
CA ALA A 97 -0.93 -14.29 1.21
C ALA A 97 -1.23 -15.52 0.32
N LYS A 98 -2.27 -15.48 -0.52
CA LYS A 98 -2.69 -16.65 -1.31
C LYS A 98 -1.65 -17.04 -2.37
N ALA A 99 -1.29 -16.13 -3.26
CA ALA A 99 -0.24 -16.39 -4.26
C ALA A 99 1.11 -16.64 -3.59
N GLY A 100 1.37 -15.97 -2.45
CA GLY A 100 2.54 -16.19 -1.63
C GLY A 100 2.68 -17.63 -1.17
N ILE A 101 1.64 -18.21 -0.56
CA ILE A 101 1.67 -19.60 -0.07
C ILE A 101 1.71 -20.58 -1.23
N LEU A 102 0.78 -20.50 -2.17
CA LEU A 102 0.68 -21.44 -3.29
C LEU A 102 1.90 -21.38 -4.21
N GLY A 103 2.40 -20.17 -4.51
CA GLY A 103 3.58 -19.98 -5.36
C GLY A 103 4.86 -20.53 -4.74
N ARG A 104 5.11 -20.26 -3.44
CA ARG A 104 6.25 -20.82 -2.69
C ARG A 104 6.21 -22.35 -2.65
N MET A 105 5.01 -22.91 -2.43
CA MET A 105 4.83 -24.37 -2.46
C MET A 105 5.08 -24.94 -3.87
N ALA A 106 4.56 -24.30 -4.92
CA ALA A 106 4.72 -24.73 -6.30
C ALA A 106 6.21 -24.67 -6.71
N ALA A 107 6.89 -23.56 -6.47
CA ALA A 107 8.33 -23.40 -6.75
C ALA A 107 9.17 -24.44 -6.01
N HIS A 108 8.93 -24.61 -4.70
CA HIS A 108 9.66 -25.61 -3.92
C HIS A 108 9.45 -27.04 -4.39
N SER A 109 8.26 -27.37 -4.91
CA SER A 109 7.98 -28.73 -5.44
C SER A 109 8.78 -29.07 -6.69
N LEU A 110 9.38 -28.07 -7.35
CA LEU A 110 10.27 -28.23 -8.50
C LEU A 110 11.74 -28.39 -8.10
N LYS A 111 12.08 -28.20 -6.82
CA LYS A 111 13.43 -28.47 -6.30
C LYS A 111 13.70 -29.99 -6.39
N ASN A 112 14.42 -30.38 -7.44
CA ASN A 112 14.88 -31.74 -7.57
C ASN A 112 16.30 -31.83 -7.02
N LYS A 113 16.57 -32.80 -6.14
CA LYS A 113 17.91 -33.02 -5.55
C LYS A 113 19.02 -33.24 -6.59
N TRP A 114 18.64 -33.59 -7.83
CA TRP A 114 19.53 -33.92 -8.93
C TRP A 114 19.57 -32.87 -10.04
N ALA A 115 18.79 -31.79 -9.95
CA ALA A 115 18.81 -30.70 -10.93
C ALA A 115 19.50 -29.47 -10.33
N PRO A 116 20.61 -29.01 -10.92
CA PRO A 116 21.34 -27.84 -10.38
C PRO A 116 20.56 -26.53 -10.49
N ASN A 117 19.54 -26.45 -11.32
CA ASN A 117 18.80 -25.22 -11.61
C ASN A 117 17.35 -25.28 -11.06
N HIS A 118 17.17 -25.10 -9.78
CA HIS A 118 15.86 -24.79 -9.20
C HIS A 118 15.72 -23.29 -8.95
N PRO A 119 14.52 -22.70 -9.10
CA PRO A 119 14.34 -21.27 -8.85
C PRO A 119 14.64 -20.92 -7.39
N ALA A 120 15.30 -19.80 -7.17
CA ALA A 120 15.33 -19.17 -5.87
C ALA A 120 13.96 -18.54 -5.58
N VAL A 121 13.54 -18.62 -4.31
CA VAL A 121 12.18 -18.25 -3.91
C VAL A 121 12.24 -17.02 -3.00
N VAL A 122 11.74 -15.90 -3.51
CA VAL A 122 11.62 -14.63 -2.79
C VAL A 122 10.15 -14.40 -2.41
N HIS A 123 9.89 -13.84 -1.25
CA HIS A 123 8.53 -13.46 -0.84
C HIS A 123 8.45 -12.00 -0.44
N GLY A 124 7.60 -11.24 -1.15
CA GLY A 124 7.28 -9.84 -0.87
C GLY A 124 6.18 -9.71 0.18
N ILE A 125 6.47 -9.01 1.29
CA ILE A 125 5.54 -8.74 2.38
C ILE A 125 5.04 -7.31 2.24
N HIS A 126 3.79 -7.15 1.76
CA HIS A 126 3.13 -5.86 1.58
C HIS A 126 2.15 -5.54 2.73
N GLY A 127 1.90 -6.47 3.60
CA GLY A 127 1.02 -6.42 4.75
C GLY A 127 0.76 -7.84 5.23
N LEU A 128 0.51 -7.98 6.51
CA LEU A 128 0.36 -9.30 7.13
C LEU A 128 -1.08 -9.78 7.06
N SER A 129 -1.30 -11.09 6.94
CA SER A 129 -2.64 -11.69 6.98
C SER A 129 -3.16 -11.89 8.41
N PHE A 130 -2.34 -11.69 9.43
CA PHE A 130 -2.70 -11.72 10.85
C PHE A 130 -2.59 -10.32 11.46
N HIS A 131 -3.50 -9.99 12.37
CA HIS A 131 -3.56 -8.67 13.01
C HIS A 131 -4.49 -8.70 14.24
N PRO A 132 -4.42 -7.70 15.17
CA PRO A 132 -5.17 -7.73 16.43
C PRO A 132 -6.70 -7.59 16.27
N TYR A 133 -7.19 -7.18 15.08
CA TYR A 133 -8.60 -6.92 14.79
C TYR A 133 -9.34 -8.14 14.20
N GLN A 134 -8.80 -9.33 14.35
CA GLN A 134 -9.48 -10.59 13.97
C GLN A 134 -9.30 -11.65 15.06
N SER A 135 -10.01 -12.77 14.95
CA SER A 135 -9.97 -13.81 15.99
C SER A 135 -8.57 -14.41 16.14
N GLN A 136 -8.20 -14.72 17.38
CA GLN A 136 -6.90 -15.33 17.69
C GLN A 136 -6.70 -16.69 16.98
N MET A 137 -7.79 -17.46 16.82
CA MET A 137 -7.75 -18.74 16.13
C MET A 137 -7.36 -18.54 14.65
N LEU A 138 -7.98 -17.57 13.97
CA LEU A 138 -7.67 -17.24 12.58
C LEU A 138 -6.23 -16.73 12.44
N ASN A 139 -5.77 -15.89 13.37
CA ASN A 139 -4.37 -15.45 13.42
C ASN A 139 -3.40 -16.62 13.55
N ARG A 140 -3.68 -17.58 14.43
CA ARG A 140 -2.85 -18.78 14.59
C ARG A 140 -2.79 -19.61 13.30
N CYS A 141 -3.91 -19.75 12.59
CA CYS A 141 -3.95 -20.45 11.30
C CYS A 141 -3.09 -19.75 10.25
N TYR A 142 -3.21 -18.43 10.12
CA TYR A 142 -2.39 -17.66 9.17
C TYR A 142 -0.89 -17.70 9.52
N ILE A 143 -0.54 -17.53 10.79
CA ILE A 143 0.85 -17.61 11.26
C ILE A 143 1.42 -19.02 10.99
N ALA A 144 0.67 -20.08 11.26
CA ALA A 144 1.11 -21.44 10.97
C ALA A 144 1.34 -21.69 9.48
N ALA A 145 0.43 -21.19 8.63
CA ALA A 145 0.57 -21.28 7.17
C ALA A 145 1.81 -20.51 6.67
N GLU A 146 2.04 -19.30 7.19
CA GLU A 146 3.22 -18.50 6.85
C GLU A 146 4.54 -19.15 7.36
N LYS A 147 4.56 -19.69 8.57
CA LYS A 147 5.71 -20.47 9.09
C LYS A 147 6.02 -21.67 8.22
N TYR A 148 4.99 -22.38 7.76
CA TYR A 148 5.19 -23.51 6.84
C TYR A 148 5.76 -23.07 5.49
N ALA A 149 5.21 -21.99 4.91
CA ALA A 149 5.67 -21.45 3.65
C ALA A 149 7.07 -20.80 3.76
N ALA A 150 7.42 -20.22 4.90
CA ALA A 150 8.74 -19.65 5.18
C ALA A 150 9.88 -20.67 5.07
N ARG A 151 9.63 -21.94 5.37
CA ARG A 151 10.62 -23.04 5.17
C ARG A 151 10.99 -23.24 3.70
N LYS A 152 10.14 -22.74 2.79
CA LYS A 152 10.28 -22.86 1.32
C LYS A 152 10.67 -21.52 0.68
N THR A 153 11.03 -20.55 1.48
CA THR A 153 11.44 -19.20 1.06
C THR A 153 12.95 -19.10 1.25
N ASP A 154 13.64 -18.54 0.28
CA ASP A 154 15.08 -18.30 0.38
C ASP A 154 15.36 -16.88 0.92
N TYR A 155 14.53 -15.88 0.56
CA TYR A 155 14.68 -14.50 0.99
C TYR A 155 13.31 -13.80 1.17
N PHE A 156 13.21 -12.86 2.13
CA PHE A 156 12.03 -12.02 2.32
C PHE A 156 12.34 -10.57 1.97
N VAL A 157 11.42 -9.94 1.23
CA VAL A 157 11.46 -8.51 0.91
C VAL A 157 10.22 -7.85 1.53
N SER A 158 10.37 -6.97 2.51
CA SER A 158 9.26 -6.26 3.14
C SER A 158 9.18 -4.81 2.67
N VAL A 159 7.99 -4.23 2.67
CA VAL A 159 7.77 -2.83 2.30
C VAL A 159 7.99 -1.85 3.45
N ALA A 160 8.25 -2.35 4.65
CA ALA A 160 8.48 -1.59 5.86
C ALA A 160 9.26 -2.44 6.87
N ASP A 161 10.11 -1.83 7.69
CA ASP A 161 10.84 -2.52 8.76
C ASP A 161 9.89 -3.10 9.79
N ALA A 162 8.81 -2.40 10.12
CA ALA A 162 7.75 -2.88 10.99
C ALA A 162 7.15 -4.23 10.54
N MET A 163 7.06 -4.49 9.24
CA MET A 163 6.56 -5.76 8.71
C MET A 163 7.58 -6.89 8.97
N THR A 164 8.86 -6.61 8.83
CA THR A 164 9.94 -7.54 9.19
C THR A 164 9.91 -7.88 10.66
N ASP A 165 9.78 -6.87 11.54
CA ASP A 165 9.74 -7.05 12.98
C ASP A 165 8.52 -7.88 13.43
N GLN A 166 7.34 -7.61 12.88
CA GLN A 166 6.14 -8.39 13.15
C GLN A 166 6.27 -9.84 12.67
N CYS A 167 6.88 -10.09 11.50
CA CYS A 167 7.17 -11.44 11.03
C CYS A 167 8.12 -12.18 11.98
N LYS A 168 9.21 -11.53 12.39
CA LYS A 168 10.18 -12.09 13.35
C LYS A 168 9.53 -12.35 14.72
N ALA A 169 8.73 -11.42 15.24
CA ALA A 169 7.98 -11.58 16.49
C ALA A 169 6.98 -12.76 16.40
N ALA A 170 6.39 -13.00 15.23
CA ALA A 170 5.55 -14.16 14.99
C ALA A 170 6.35 -15.45 14.69
N HIS A 171 7.68 -15.42 14.78
CA HIS A 171 8.59 -16.53 14.45
C HIS A 171 8.42 -17.06 13.00
N ILE A 172 8.17 -16.19 12.04
CA ILE A 172 8.11 -16.51 10.61
C ILE A 172 9.50 -16.29 10.03
N GLY A 173 10.11 -17.34 9.46
CA GLY A 173 11.39 -17.25 8.77
C GLY A 173 12.56 -16.71 9.59
N LEU A 174 12.67 -17.04 10.90
CA LEU A 174 13.70 -16.50 11.80
C LEU A 174 15.14 -16.70 11.28
N ASN A 175 15.40 -17.81 10.59
CA ASN A 175 16.72 -18.14 10.04
C ASN A 175 16.84 -17.76 8.56
N LYS A 176 15.98 -16.86 8.06
CA LYS A 176 16.00 -16.39 6.68
C LYS A 176 16.39 -14.92 6.62
N PRO A 177 17.09 -14.51 5.55
CA PRO A 177 17.42 -13.11 5.36
C PRO A 177 16.14 -12.30 5.04
N TYR A 178 16.12 -11.07 5.50
CA TYR A 178 15.11 -10.05 5.25
C TYR A 178 15.79 -8.76 4.79
N VAL A 179 15.16 -8.08 3.86
CA VAL A 179 15.51 -6.70 3.49
C VAL A 179 14.24 -5.87 3.35
N THR A 180 14.32 -4.60 3.68
CA THR A 180 13.26 -3.64 3.40
C THR A 180 13.52 -2.97 2.05
N ALA A 181 12.56 -3.11 1.13
CA ALA A 181 12.46 -2.35 -0.11
C ALA A 181 11.15 -1.57 -0.05
N TYR A 182 11.23 -0.29 0.28
CA TYR A 182 10.05 0.56 0.43
C TYR A 182 9.22 0.59 -0.85
N SER A 183 7.88 0.57 -0.70
CA SER A 183 6.97 0.51 -1.84
C SER A 183 7.11 1.74 -2.71
N ALA A 184 7.61 1.58 -3.92
CA ALA A 184 7.91 2.66 -4.83
C ALA A 184 6.69 3.53 -5.17
N ILE A 185 6.92 4.82 -5.33
CA ILE A 185 5.96 5.81 -5.80
C ILE A 185 6.54 6.44 -7.05
N ASP A 186 5.71 6.75 -8.02
CA ASP A 186 6.08 7.58 -9.17
C ASP A 186 6.20 9.02 -8.68
N GLU A 187 7.42 9.39 -8.25
CA GLU A 187 7.69 10.63 -7.52
C GLU A 187 7.40 11.86 -8.34
N GLU A 188 7.73 11.84 -9.64
CA GLU A 188 7.59 12.96 -10.55
C GLU A 188 6.15 13.50 -10.54
N ALA A 189 5.17 12.62 -10.63
CA ALA A 189 3.75 12.99 -10.61
C ALA A 189 3.29 13.70 -9.32
N PHE A 190 3.99 13.48 -8.18
CA PHE A 190 3.64 14.09 -6.90
C PHE A 190 4.48 15.34 -6.59
N ILE A 191 5.73 15.39 -7.03
CA ILE A 191 6.65 16.51 -6.77
C ILE A 191 6.37 17.68 -7.71
N GLU A 192 6.01 17.41 -8.97
CA GLU A 192 5.73 18.46 -9.96
C GLU A 192 4.58 19.36 -9.49
N PRO A 193 4.80 20.69 -9.41
CA PRO A 193 3.74 21.61 -9.02
C PRO A 193 2.60 21.60 -10.05
N ILE A 194 1.40 21.33 -9.59
CA ILE A 194 0.19 21.43 -10.41
C ILE A 194 -0.20 22.91 -10.56
N PRO A 195 -0.53 23.39 -11.78
CA PRO A 195 -0.97 24.77 -12.00
C PRO A 195 -2.10 25.21 -11.08
N SER A 196 -2.02 26.43 -10.56
CA SER A 196 -2.99 26.96 -9.57
C SER A 196 -4.42 27.01 -10.08
N ASP A 197 -4.62 27.19 -11.38
CA ASP A 197 -5.94 27.15 -12.01
C ASP A 197 -6.56 25.74 -12.00
N GLN A 198 -5.75 24.70 -12.16
CA GLN A 198 -6.21 23.31 -12.03
C GLN A 198 -6.58 22.96 -10.57
N ILE A 199 -5.77 23.44 -9.60
CA ILE A 199 -6.10 23.29 -8.16
C ILE A 199 -7.40 24.03 -7.85
N ALA A 200 -7.57 25.27 -8.33
CA ALA A 200 -8.78 26.05 -8.13
C ALA A 200 -10.01 25.38 -8.80
N ALA A 201 -9.86 24.81 -10.00
CA ALA A 201 -10.91 24.08 -10.68
C ALA A 201 -11.30 22.81 -9.92
N PHE A 202 -10.33 22.05 -9.39
CA PHE A 202 -10.59 20.88 -8.55
C PHE A 202 -11.35 21.25 -7.28
N ARG A 203 -10.93 22.32 -6.59
CA ARG A 203 -11.63 22.81 -5.39
C ARG A 203 -13.07 23.22 -5.74
N ALA A 204 -13.27 23.96 -6.82
CA ALA A 204 -14.60 24.37 -7.28
C ALA A 204 -15.49 23.17 -7.65
N GLN A 205 -14.95 22.17 -8.34
CA GLN A 205 -15.67 20.93 -8.71
C GLN A 205 -16.20 20.18 -7.48
N HIS A 206 -15.52 20.28 -6.35
CA HIS A 206 -15.86 19.59 -5.11
C HIS A 206 -16.46 20.52 -4.05
N ASP A 207 -16.93 21.72 -4.42
CA ASP A 207 -17.50 22.71 -3.51
C ASP A 207 -16.57 23.06 -2.32
N ILE A 208 -15.25 23.14 -2.55
CA ILE A 208 -14.25 23.50 -1.56
C ILE A 208 -13.93 25.00 -1.72
N PRO A 209 -14.12 25.84 -0.68
CA PRO A 209 -13.72 27.25 -0.72
C PRO A 209 -12.22 27.41 -1.02
N GLN A 210 -11.86 28.44 -1.79
CA GLN A 210 -10.48 28.63 -2.23
C GLN A 210 -9.52 28.97 -1.08
N ASP A 211 -10.03 29.57 -0.01
CA ASP A 211 -9.30 29.98 1.19
C ASP A 211 -9.37 28.95 2.33
N ALA A 212 -10.13 27.85 2.16
CA ALA A 212 -10.27 26.82 3.20
C ALA A 212 -8.95 26.06 3.46
N VAL A 213 -8.72 25.73 4.73
CA VAL A 213 -7.73 24.72 5.12
C VAL A 213 -8.34 23.33 4.91
N VAL A 214 -7.72 22.54 4.04
CA VAL A 214 -8.23 21.23 3.62
C VAL A 214 -7.47 20.09 4.27
N LEU A 215 -8.17 19.27 5.04
CA LEU A 215 -7.64 18.00 5.58
C LEU A 215 -8.08 16.86 4.66
N VAL A 216 -7.14 16.21 4.00
CA VAL A 216 -7.45 15.10 3.07
C VAL A 216 -7.19 13.74 3.70
N CYS A 217 -8.12 12.81 3.49
CA CYS A 217 -7.94 11.40 3.78
C CYS A 217 -8.06 10.61 2.46
N VAL A 218 -6.98 9.98 2.03
CA VAL A 218 -6.96 9.15 0.81
C VAL A 218 -6.98 7.69 1.23
N ALA A 219 -8.17 7.09 1.27
CA ALA A 219 -8.35 5.71 1.68
C ALA A 219 -9.71 5.17 1.20
N ARG A 220 -9.80 3.85 1.02
CA ARG A 220 -11.10 3.21 0.77
C ARG A 220 -12.03 3.38 1.97
N LEU A 221 -13.31 3.63 1.73
CA LEU A 221 -14.33 3.74 2.79
C LEU A 221 -14.73 2.35 3.31
N PHE A 222 -13.81 1.72 4.02
CA PHE A 222 -13.92 0.38 4.60
C PHE A 222 -13.57 0.38 6.08
N MET A 223 -14.00 -0.66 6.80
CA MET A 223 -13.59 -0.88 8.18
C MET A 223 -12.06 -0.85 8.34
N LEU A 224 -11.60 -0.40 9.49
CA LEU A 224 -10.19 -0.25 9.86
C LEU A 224 -9.42 0.86 9.11
N LYS A 225 -10.08 1.66 8.26
CA LYS A 225 -9.45 2.83 7.62
C LYS A 225 -9.58 4.12 8.45
N GLY A 226 -10.37 4.10 9.51
CA GLY A 226 -10.36 5.10 10.58
C GLY A 226 -11.08 6.41 10.26
N HIS A 227 -11.95 6.44 9.26
CA HIS A 227 -12.78 7.62 8.95
C HIS A 227 -13.65 8.04 10.13
N ASP A 228 -14.13 7.07 10.93
CA ASP A 228 -14.91 7.34 12.15
C ASP A 228 -14.17 8.27 13.12
N TYR A 229 -12.86 8.06 13.33
CA TYR A 229 -12.04 8.89 14.23
C TYR A 229 -11.83 10.30 13.67
N ILE A 230 -11.73 10.44 12.33
CA ILE A 230 -11.62 11.74 11.66
C ILE A 230 -12.94 12.51 11.84
N ILE A 231 -14.09 11.85 11.62
CA ILE A 231 -15.42 12.47 11.77
C ILE A 231 -15.66 12.87 13.23
N GLU A 232 -15.29 12.03 14.19
CA GLU A 232 -15.40 12.34 15.62
C GLU A 232 -14.54 13.55 16.02
N SER A 233 -13.30 13.60 15.56
CA SER A 233 -12.40 14.74 15.75
C SER A 233 -12.93 16.02 15.12
N ALA A 234 -13.53 15.92 13.94
CA ALA A 234 -14.08 17.04 13.18
C ALA A 234 -15.18 17.77 13.93
N LYS A 235 -15.97 17.09 14.75
CA LYS A 235 -16.99 17.74 15.59
C LYS A 235 -16.40 18.85 16.46
N THR A 236 -15.35 18.55 17.21
CA THR A 236 -14.68 19.53 18.08
C THR A 236 -13.92 20.60 17.30
N LEU A 237 -13.36 20.23 16.13
CA LEU A 237 -12.61 21.17 15.30
C LEU A 237 -13.53 22.16 14.58
N ALA A 238 -14.73 21.74 14.16
CA ALA A 238 -15.71 22.63 13.54
C ALA A 238 -16.26 23.72 14.48
N GLU A 239 -16.25 23.47 15.80
CA GLU A 239 -16.58 24.47 16.80
C GLU A 239 -15.47 25.54 16.98
N GLN A 240 -14.23 25.22 16.58
CA GLN A 240 -13.06 26.10 16.75
C GLN A 240 -12.66 26.83 15.48
N PHE A 241 -13.02 26.29 14.30
CA PHE A 241 -12.55 26.76 13.00
C PHE A 241 -13.68 26.82 11.98
N ASP A 242 -13.97 28.00 11.46
CA ASP A 242 -15.05 28.20 10.48
C ASP A 242 -14.62 27.87 9.03
N ASN A 243 -13.32 27.81 8.77
CA ASN A 243 -12.78 27.67 7.40
C ASN A 243 -11.96 26.37 7.22
N VAL A 244 -12.53 25.23 7.64
CA VAL A 244 -11.90 23.92 7.52
C VAL A 244 -12.82 22.95 6.77
N ILE A 245 -12.24 22.24 5.80
CA ILE A 245 -12.91 21.22 5.00
C ILE A 245 -12.18 19.87 5.15
N TRP A 246 -12.94 18.81 5.34
CA TRP A 246 -12.46 17.43 5.29
C TRP A 246 -12.78 16.83 3.92
N LEU A 247 -11.74 16.43 3.19
CA LEU A 247 -11.84 15.81 1.87
C LEU A 247 -11.58 14.30 1.96
N PHE A 248 -12.61 13.50 1.75
CA PHE A 248 -12.48 12.04 1.66
C PHE A 248 -12.32 11.60 0.21
N VAL A 249 -11.13 11.07 -0.11
CA VAL A 249 -10.77 10.57 -1.44
C VAL A 249 -10.81 9.05 -1.41
N GLY A 250 -11.78 8.47 -2.11
CA GLY A 250 -11.99 7.03 -2.17
C GLY A 250 -13.47 6.67 -2.09
N ASP A 251 -13.75 5.39 -2.24
CA ASP A 251 -15.10 4.83 -2.16
C ASP A 251 -15.09 3.51 -1.38
N GLY A 252 -16.26 3.01 -1.02
CA GLY A 252 -16.38 1.75 -0.29
C GLY A 252 -17.75 1.52 0.34
N ASN A 253 -17.90 0.35 0.95
CA ASN A 253 -19.17 -0.10 1.52
C ASN A 253 -19.64 0.69 2.75
N LEU A 254 -18.81 1.58 3.32
CA LEU A 254 -19.17 2.45 4.44
C LEU A 254 -19.49 3.89 4.01
N HIS A 255 -19.56 4.17 2.70
CA HIS A 255 -19.86 5.50 2.19
C HIS A 255 -21.14 6.10 2.79
N ASP A 256 -22.26 5.38 2.72
CA ASP A 256 -23.55 5.87 3.22
C ASP A 256 -23.60 5.94 4.75
N HIS A 257 -22.87 5.03 5.42
CA HIS A 257 -22.69 5.07 6.87
C HIS A 257 -22.00 6.38 7.30
N TYR A 258 -20.89 6.76 6.67
CA TYR A 258 -20.18 7.99 7.00
C TYR A 258 -20.98 9.24 6.64
N LYS A 259 -21.71 9.27 5.53
CA LYS A 259 -22.61 10.37 5.22
C LYS A 259 -23.71 10.57 6.28
N THR A 260 -24.26 9.46 6.77
CA THR A 260 -25.25 9.51 7.86
C THR A 260 -24.64 10.04 9.13
N GLN A 261 -23.47 9.56 9.54
CA GLN A 261 -22.77 10.03 10.74
C GLN A 261 -22.43 11.54 10.66
N ILE A 262 -21.94 12.01 9.51
CA ILE A 262 -21.63 13.42 9.26
C ILE A 262 -22.88 14.29 9.34
N ARG A 263 -23.99 13.85 8.73
CA ARG A 263 -25.27 14.56 8.80
C ARG A 263 -25.82 14.65 10.23
N ASP A 264 -25.74 13.57 10.98
CA ASP A 264 -26.25 13.49 12.36
C ASP A 264 -25.41 14.36 13.33
N LEU A 265 -24.24 14.83 12.90
CA LEU A 265 -23.37 15.79 13.58
C LEU A 265 -23.48 17.23 13.03
N ASP A 266 -24.39 17.50 12.08
CA ASP A 266 -24.54 18.78 11.39
C ASP A 266 -23.27 19.27 10.68
N LEU A 267 -22.45 18.34 10.16
CA LEU A 267 -21.17 18.63 9.48
C LEU A 267 -21.22 18.47 7.96
N THR A 268 -22.41 18.36 7.36
CA THR A 268 -22.56 18.04 5.92
C THR A 268 -21.78 19.01 5.01
N ASP A 269 -21.79 20.30 5.29
CA ASP A 269 -21.10 21.31 4.48
C ASP A 269 -19.57 21.27 4.63
N ARG A 270 -19.07 20.67 5.70
CA ARG A 270 -17.65 20.57 6.03
C ARG A 270 -16.96 19.34 5.40
N PHE A 271 -17.73 18.34 4.97
CA PHE A 271 -17.18 17.12 4.39
C PHE A 271 -17.46 17.02 2.89
N LYS A 272 -16.42 16.76 2.13
CA LYS A 272 -16.49 16.55 0.68
C LYS A 272 -15.99 15.15 0.32
N PHE A 273 -16.65 14.53 -0.65
CA PHE A 273 -16.33 13.18 -1.12
C PHE A 273 -16.04 13.24 -2.61
N THR A 274 -14.88 12.77 -3.04
CA THR A 274 -14.56 12.69 -4.47
C THR A 274 -15.06 11.40 -5.13
N GLY A 275 -15.38 10.37 -4.32
CA GLY A 275 -15.47 9.01 -4.83
C GLY A 275 -14.09 8.45 -5.20
N LEU A 276 -14.09 7.39 -6.01
CA LEU A 276 -12.86 6.75 -6.46
C LEU A 276 -12.18 7.61 -7.54
N LEU A 277 -10.99 8.12 -7.24
CA LEU A 277 -10.13 8.80 -8.22
C LEU A 277 -9.17 7.79 -8.87
N ARG A 278 -8.78 8.07 -10.10
CA ARG A 278 -7.72 7.32 -10.79
C ARG A 278 -6.34 7.63 -10.15
N PRO A 279 -5.36 6.74 -10.23
CA PRO A 279 -4.04 6.97 -9.62
C PRO A 279 -3.36 8.28 -10.04
N ASN A 280 -3.55 8.71 -11.30
CA ASN A 280 -3.01 9.97 -11.81
C ASN A 280 -3.76 11.23 -11.36
N GLU A 281 -4.90 11.10 -10.69
CA GLU A 281 -5.68 12.21 -10.13
C GLU A 281 -5.37 12.42 -8.63
N ILE A 282 -4.73 11.45 -7.98
CA ILE A 282 -4.37 11.53 -6.56
C ILE A 282 -3.41 12.69 -6.25
N PRO A 283 -2.36 12.97 -7.07
CA PRO A 283 -1.49 14.13 -6.84
C PRO A 283 -2.26 15.44 -6.77
N LEU A 284 -3.25 15.65 -7.67
CA LEU A 284 -4.08 16.85 -7.69
C LEU A 284 -4.91 16.98 -6.39
N ALA A 285 -5.55 15.91 -5.93
CA ALA A 285 -6.33 15.93 -4.70
C ALA A 285 -5.46 16.25 -3.46
N ILE A 286 -4.23 15.72 -3.41
CA ILE A 286 -3.28 16.00 -2.32
C ILE A 286 -2.74 17.43 -2.42
N GLN A 287 -2.34 17.90 -3.62
CA GLN A 287 -1.83 19.26 -3.79
C GLN A 287 -2.92 20.33 -3.57
N ALA A 288 -4.18 20.01 -3.84
CA ALA A 288 -5.33 20.85 -3.52
C ALA A 288 -5.65 20.91 -2.01
N SER A 289 -4.93 20.14 -1.18
CA SER A 289 -5.14 20.03 0.26
C SER A 289 -3.93 20.55 1.04
N ASP A 290 -4.09 20.73 2.35
CA ASP A 290 -3.07 21.31 3.24
C ASP A 290 -2.43 20.27 4.17
N ILE A 291 -3.19 19.28 4.63
CA ILE A 291 -2.78 18.29 5.63
C ILE A 291 -3.32 16.92 5.22
N LEU A 292 -2.48 15.88 5.20
CA LEU A 292 -2.97 14.51 5.11
C LEU A 292 -3.33 13.99 6.51
N VAL A 293 -4.52 13.39 6.65
CA VAL A 293 -4.94 12.69 7.88
C VAL A 293 -5.17 11.21 7.58
N HIS A 294 -4.40 10.33 8.22
CA HIS A 294 -4.44 8.89 7.98
C HIS A 294 -4.64 8.11 9.29
N CYS A 295 -5.88 7.75 9.59
CA CYS A 295 -6.26 7.08 10.83
C CYS A 295 -6.47 5.56 10.68
N SER A 296 -5.85 4.93 9.68
CA SER A 296 -5.94 3.48 9.50
C SER A 296 -5.40 2.73 10.71
N LEU A 297 -6.09 1.66 11.09
CA LEU A 297 -5.69 0.80 12.21
C LEU A 297 -4.80 -0.36 11.78
N ARG A 298 -4.59 -0.52 10.46
CA ARG A 298 -3.78 -1.60 9.90
C ARG A 298 -3.31 -1.28 8.49
N GLU A 299 -2.00 -1.37 8.28
CA GLU A 299 -1.36 -1.20 6.97
C GLU A 299 -0.13 -2.15 6.84
N GLY A 300 0.61 -2.07 5.76
CA GLY A 300 2.02 -2.43 5.72
C GLY A 300 2.84 -1.15 5.96
N LEU A 301 2.95 -0.35 4.89
CA LEU A 301 3.23 1.09 4.95
C LEU A 301 2.19 1.77 4.07
N ALA A 302 1.44 2.71 4.65
CA ALA A 302 0.42 3.45 3.91
C ALA A 302 1.08 4.36 2.88
N ARG A 303 0.94 4.04 1.60
CA ARG A 303 1.56 4.80 0.49
C ARG A 303 1.13 6.27 0.45
N THR A 304 -0.06 6.58 0.96
CA THR A 304 -0.58 7.95 1.02
C THR A 304 0.25 8.87 1.92
N LEU A 305 0.95 8.32 2.93
CA LEU A 305 1.86 9.10 3.77
C LEU A 305 3.04 9.69 2.98
N PRO A 306 3.90 8.88 2.33
CA PRO A 306 4.96 9.43 1.49
C PRO A 306 4.41 10.18 0.26
N GLN A 307 3.25 9.84 -0.30
CA GLN A 307 2.62 10.62 -1.37
C GLN A 307 2.30 12.06 -0.95
N ALA A 308 1.76 12.25 0.25
CA ALA A 308 1.51 13.59 0.79
C ALA A 308 2.82 14.36 1.02
N MET A 309 3.84 13.70 1.53
CA MET A 309 5.15 14.30 1.75
C MET A 309 5.86 14.69 0.44
N LEU A 310 5.73 13.88 -0.62
CA LEU A 310 6.20 14.24 -1.97
C LEU A 310 5.50 15.51 -2.50
N CYS A 311 4.24 15.73 -2.13
CA CYS A 311 3.51 16.99 -2.40
C CYS A 311 3.83 18.09 -1.39
N SER A 312 4.84 17.96 -0.55
CA SER A 312 5.16 18.91 0.55
C SER A 312 3.98 19.14 1.50
N ARG A 313 3.17 18.12 1.78
CA ARG A 313 2.07 18.18 2.76
C ARG A 313 2.43 17.38 4.00
N PRO A 314 2.31 17.97 5.21
CA PRO A 314 2.52 17.25 6.46
C PRO A 314 1.46 16.18 6.64
N ALA A 315 1.80 15.11 7.34
CA ALA A 315 0.89 14.01 7.63
C ALA A 315 0.59 13.89 9.12
N ILE A 316 -0.68 13.69 9.46
CA ILE A 316 -1.11 13.22 10.78
C ILE A 316 -1.50 11.76 10.61
N SER A 317 -0.88 10.86 11.35
CA SER A 317 -1.14 9.42 11.22
C SER A 317 -1.27 8.73 12.56
N PHE A 318 -2.13 7.72 12.64
CA PHE A 318 -2.04 6.77 13.73
C PHE A 318 -0.69 6.03 13.67
N ASP A 319 -0.09 5.79 14.83
CA ASP A 319 1.16 5.04 14.99
C ASP A 319 0.90 3.53 14.86
N VAL A 320 0.72 3.10 13.63
CA VAL A 320 0.49 1.70 13.26
C VAL A 320 1.50 1.26 12.20
N ASP A 321 1.96 0.05 12.35
CA ASP A 321 2.80 -0.63 11.35
C ASP A 321 3.98 0.27 10.89
N GLY A 322 4.17 0.49 9.60
CA GLY A 322 5.27 1.30 9.05
C GLY A 322 5.08 2.82 9.12
N ALA A 323 4.00 3.35 9.73
CA ALA A 323 3.74 4.80 9.74
C ALA A 323 4.90 5.61 10.35
N ARG A 324 5.51 5.13 11.44
CA ARG A 324 6.65 5.79 12.11
C ARG A 324 7.94 5.84 11.30
N GLU A 325 8.01 5.11 10.20
CA GLU A 325 9.17 5.10 9.30
C GLU A 325 9.21 6.35 8.40
N VAL A 326 8.08 7.07 8.31
CA VAL A 326 7.94 8.30 7.52
C VAL A 326 7.33 9.46 8.31
N VAL A 327 6.42 9.20 9.26
CA VAL A 327 5.81 10.25 10.10
C VAL A 327 6.54 10.33 11.44
N ASN A 328 7.06 11.52 11.76
CA ASN A 328 7.71 11.86 13.01
C ASN A 328 7.48 13.35 13.32
N GLU A 329 8.05 13.88 14.39
CA GLU A 329 7.89 15.28 14.81
C GLU A 329 8.36 16.31 13.77
N ASN A 330 9.26 15.92 12.85
CA ASN A 330 9.80 16.78 11.79
C ASN A 330 9.01 16.70 10.47
N THR A 331 8.12 15.73 10.30
CA THR A 331 7.38 15.51 9.04
C THR A 331 5.87 15.51 9.24
N GLY A 332 5.42 15.54 10.50
CA GLY A 332 4.00 15.49 10.84
C GLY A 332 3.73 15.21 12.31
N ARG A 333 2.65 14.48 12.58
CA ARG A 333 2.26 14.07 13.94
C ARG A 333 1.86 12.59 13.95
N LEU A 334 2.51 11.84 14.83
CA LEU A 334 2.21 10.44 15.06
C LEU A 334 1.32 10.32 16.29
N ILE A 335 0.14 9.72 16.14
CA ILE A 335 -0.92 9.69 17.14
C ILE A 335 -1.13 8.26 17.63
N ALA A 336 -1.33 8.09 18.91
CA ALA A 336 -1.70 6.77 19.44
C ALA A 336 -3.00 6.27 18.76
N PRO A 337 -3.04 5.00 18.32
CA PRO A 337 -4.22 4.48 17.63
C PRO A 337 -5.49 4.66 18.44
N LYS A 338 -6.56 5.14 17.78
CA LYS A 338 -7.89 5.42 18.37
C LYS A 338 -7.93 6.59 19.36
N ASN A 339 -6.87 7.35 19.52
CA ASN A 339 -6.87 8.52 20.41
C ASN A 339 -7.38 9.76 19.66
N VAL A 340 -8.70 9.98 19.74
CA VAL A 340 -9.38 11.11 19.06
C VAL A 340 -8.94 12.44 19.66
N GLU A 341 -8.67 12.53 20.96
CA GLU A 341 -8.21 13.75 21.61
C GLU A 341 -6.85 14.21 21.04
N GLN A 342 -5.86 13.30 20.98
CA GLN A 342 -4.57 13.60 20.38
C GLN A 342 -4.71 13.95 18.89
N LEU A 343 -5.58 13.25 18.15
CA LEU A 343 -5.87 13.56 16.76
C LEU A 343 -6.40 14.98 16.61
N THR A 344 -7.38 15.37 17.44
CA THR A 344 -7.97 16.70 17.45
C THR A 344 -6.93 17.77 17.74
N GLN A 345 -6.07 17.56 18.75
CA GLN A 345 -4.99 18.47 19.11
C GLN A 345 -3.99 18.67 17.97
N ALA A 346 -3.55 17.57 17.33
CA ALA A 346 -2.63 17.60 16.20
C ALA A 346 -3.24 18.30 14.98
N CYS A 347 -4.51 18.05 14.67
CA CYS A 347 -5.22 18.76 13.60
C CYS A 347 -5.32 20.25 13.93
N ALA A 348 -5.72 20.63 15.15
CA ALA A 348 -5.85 22.02 15.56
C ALA A 348 -4.51 22.79 15.48
N GLU A 349 -3.39 22.15 15.88
CA GLU A 349 -2.05 22.71 15.75
C GLU A 349 -1.72 23.04 14.29
N LEU A 350 -1.89 22.07 13.39
CA LEU A 350 -1.54 22.25 11.98
C LEU A 350 -2.55 23.11 11.21
N ILE A 351 -3.82 23.21 11.66
CA ILE A 351 -4.79 24.15 11.09
C ILE A 351 -4.39 25.59 11.38
N ARG A 352 -3.97 25.90 12.63
CA ARG A 352 -3.60 27.26 13.07
C ARG A 352 -2.30 27.75 12.45
N ASP A 353 -1.29 26.87 12.35
CA ASP A 353 0.08 27.25 12.02
C ASP A 353 0.44 26.86 10.57
N LYS A 354 0.30 27.82 9.65
CA LYS A 354 0.67 27.66 8.24
C LYS A 354 2.17 27.45 8.04
N ASP A 355 2.99 28.19 8.80
CA ASP A 355 4.45 28.10 8.65
C ASP A 355 4.98 26.76 9.12
N LEU A 356 4.39 26.23 10.21
CA LEU A 356 4.67 24.88 10.67
C LEU A 356 4.28 23.83 9.60
N ARG A 357 3.10 23.97 8.96
CA ARG A 357 2.69 23.06 7.87
C ARG A 357 3.74 23.06 6.73
N GLN A 358 4.18 24.24 6.32
CA GLN A 358 5.18 24.38 5.24
C GLN A 358 6.52 23.77 5.64
N LYS A 359 6.98 24.03 6.86
CA LYS A 359 8.22 23.46 7.40
C LYS A 359 8.18 21.93 7.42
N LEU A 360 7.14 21.36 8.01
CA LEU A 360 6.97 19.90 8.11
C LEU A 360 6.82 19.25 6.73
N GLY A 361 6.11 19.90 5.81
CA GLY A 361 5.95 19.42 4.44
C GLY A 361 7.27 19.40 3.67
N ALA A 362 8.09 20.43 3.78
CA ALA A 362 9.41 20.49 3.16
C ALA A 362 10.35 19.40 3.72
N GLN A 363 10.37 19.23 5.04
CA GLN A 363 11.16 18.17 5.69
C GLN A 363 10.65 16.77 5.33
N GLY A 364 9.32 16.62 5.15
CA GLY A 364 8.72 15.38 4.67
C GLY A 364 9.19 15.03 3.26
N LEU A 365 9.19 15.99 2.34
CA LEU A 365 9.69 15.80 0.98
C LEU A 365 11.17 15.35 0.99
N ASP A 366 12.02 16.02 1.76
CA ASP A 366 13.43 15.67 1.86
C ASP A 366 13.66 14.26 2.41
N LEU A 367 12.79 13.79 3.31
CA LEU A 367 12.87 12.44 3.86
C LEU A 367 12.51 11.36 2.84
N VAL A 368 11.51 11.61 1.97
CA VAL A 368 10.89 10.53 1.20
C VAL A 368 11.33 10.48 -0.26
N LYS A 369 11.78 11.58 -0.87
CA LYS A 369 12.06 11.68 -2.31
C LYS A 369 13.00 10.59 -2.85
N ASP A 370 14.07 10.26 -2.14
CA ASP A 370 15.01 9.22 -2.59
C ASP A 370 14.66 7.82 -2.01
N LYS A 371 13.99 7.82 -0.85
CA LYS A 371 13.66 6.60 -0.11
C LYS A 371 12.60 5.77 -0.83
N PHE A 372 11.66 6.44 -1.49
CA PHE A 372 10.54 5.82 -2.19
C PHE A 372 10.68 5.84 -3.71
N ALA A 373 11.85 6.25 -4.21
CA ALA A 373 12.17 6.23 -5.62
C ALA A 373 12.03 4.81 -6.21
N PRO A 374 11.43 4.66 -7.40
CA PRO A 374 11.28 3.37 -8.05
C PRO A 374 12.61 2.63 -8.24
N ASP A 375 13.67 3.33 -8.61
CA ASP A 375 14.99 2.75 -8.79
C ASP A 375 15.61 2.27 -7.47
N THR A 376 15.44 3.00 -6.37
CA THR A 376 15.92 2.58 -5.04
C THR A 376 15.31 1.25 -4.63
N MET A 377 14.00 1.10 -4.80
CA MET A 377 13.30 -0.16 -4.52
C MET A 377 13.82 -1.31 -5.40
N VAL A 378 13.91 -1.07 -6.71
CA VAL A 378 14.29 -2.14 -7.66
C VAL A 378 15.76 -2.50 -7.51
N ASN A 379 16.66 -1.54 -7.23
CA ASN A 379 18.07 -1.82 -6.92
C ASN A 379 18.18 -2.78 -5.73
N THR A 380 17.42 -2.54 -4.66
CA THR A 380 17.40 -3.41 -3.49
C THR A 380 16.90 -4.82 -3.83
N ILE A 381 15.83 -4.93 -4.63
CA ILE A 381 15.26 -6.22 -5.05
C ILE A 381 16.20 -6.97 -5.99
N GLU A 382 16.81 -6.29 -6.96
CA GLU A 382 17.71 -6.87 -7.93
C GLU A 382 19.01 -7.35 -7.27
N GLN A 383 19.49 -6.65 -6.23
CA GLN A 383 20.63 -7.11 -5.42
C GLN A 383 20.31 -8.45 -4.75
N VAL A 384 19.12 -8.61 -4.17
CA VAL A 384 18.66 -9.89 -3.60
C VAL A 384 18.68 -11.00 -4.66
N TYR A 385 18.22 -10.72 -5.89
CA TYR A 385 18.21 -11.71 -6.95
C TYR A 385 19.63 -12.11 -7.37
N ASN A 386 20.51 -11.13 -7.51
CA ASN A 386 21.92 -11.38 -7.84
C ASN A 386 22.61 -12.23 -6.78
N ASP A 387 22.34 -11.99 -5.49
CA ASP A 387 22.95 -12.75 -4.39
C ASP A 387 22.43 -14.20 -4.33
N LEU A 388 21.22 -14.45 -4.79
CA LEU A 388 20.61 -15.79 -4.83
C LEU A 388 20.97 -16.61 -6.08
N THR A 389 21.47 -15.97 -7.14
CA THR A 389 21.78 -16.63 -8.43
C THR A 389 23.28 -16.76 -8.71
N ARG A 390 24.12 -16.24 -7.83
CA ARG A 390 25.57 -16.50 -7.80
C ARG A 390 25.84 -17.89 -7.21
#